data_76435f2db750da96bb3ef280e9e9765c
#
_entry.id   76435f2db750da96bb3ef280e9e9765c
#
_cell.length_a   1.000
_cell.length_b   1.000
_cell.length_c   1.000
_cell.angle_alpha   90.00
_cell.angle_beta   90.00
_cell.angle_gamma   90.00
#
_symmetry.space_group_name_H-M   'P 1'
#
loop_
_entity.id
_entity.type
_entity.pdbx_description
1 polymer ?
#
loop_
_entity_poly.entity_id
_entity_poly.type
_entity_poly.pdbx_seq_one_letter_code
_entity_poly.pdbx_strand_id
1 'polypeptide(L)'
;MLPIPAEELNGSGTLGPYWTFYRAVVAEQLSRWLPGRPSVVLDLSGGRGRWSSQAAKAGHKVIEVVDFRRAVEGQPQLRDADRVRQVRADDLAFLPDGCVDAVVAEERALSIELMAESAMEDVVRVLRPGGRALVCVDSLVLGMAILAEQNYWAHLRQTGEVMLVPWPDGSITRCFSSGQLRELLTGAGLEVEWVRPRTVLSPSTVDHVLATDTRALTWLVRTELDAHPNDDDTVGIHLVASAVKKETR
;
A
#
# COMPACT_ATOMS: atom_id res chain seq x y z
N MET A 1 -17.59 3.89 -11.97
CA MET A 1 -16.67 3.31 -10.97
C MET A 1 -16.30 4.42 -10.03
N LEU A 2 -16.52 4.27 -8.74
CA LEU A 2 -16.51 5.39 -7.79
C LEU A 2 -15.10 5.78 -7.40
N PRO A 3 -14.74 7.09 -7.46
CA PRO A 3 -13.56 7.57 -6.74
C PRO A 3 -13.75 7.25 -5.26
N ILE A 4 -12.64 6.96 -4.57
CA ILE A 4 -12.65 6.80 -3.12
C ILE A 4 -13.16 8.13 -2.55
N PRO A 5 -14.34 8.20 -1.89
CA PRO A 5 -14.77 9.44 -1.27
C PRO A 5 -13.73 9.87 -0.26
N ALA A 6 -13.34 11.14 -0.26
CA ALA A 6 -12.38 11.67 0.72
C ALA A 6 -12.82 11.42 2.18
N GLU A 7 -14.13 11.35 2.43
CA GLU A 7 -14.72 11.01 3.72
C GLU A 7 -14.47 9.56 4.15
N GLU A 8 -14.35 8.61 3.22
CA GLU A 8 -14.00 7.21 3.53
C GLU A 8 -12.51 7.04 3.80
N LEU A 9 -11.67 7.92 3.28
CA LEU A 9 -10.26 8.00 3.63
C LEU A 9 -10.05 8.50 5.07
N ASN A 10 -10.97 9.31 5.60
CA ASN A 10 -10.85 9.95 6.92
C ASN A 10 -11.44 9.15 8.09
N GLY A 11 -11.97 7.95 7.87
CA GLY A 11 -12.26 6.99 8.95
C GLY A 11 -13.45 7.30 9.85
N SER A 12 -14.28 8.30 9.54
CA SER A 12 -15.43 8.74 10.37
C SER A 12 -16.80 8.21 9.91
N GLY A 13 -16.87 7.49 8.78
CA GLY A 13 -18.08 6.90 8.25
C GLY A 13 -18.14 5.38 8.37
N THR A 14 -19.34 4.80 8.34
CA THR A 14 -19.52 3.37 8.12
C THR A 14 -18.99 3.04 6.72
N LEU A 15 -17.93 2.24 6.63
CA LEU A 15 -17.40 1.82 5.34
C LEU A 15 -18.46 1.09 4.54
N GLY A 16 -18.57 1.42 3.26
CA GLY A 16 -19.33 0.60 2.33
C GLY A 16 -18.81 -0.85 2.29
N PRO A 17 -19.65 -1.82 1.89
CA PRO A 17 -19.28 -3.23 1.89
C PRO A 17 -17.98 -3.51 1.13
N TYR A 18 -17.77 -2.85 -0.01
CA TYR A 18 -16.56 -2.98 -0.80
C TYR A 18 -15.28 -2.56 -0.04
N TRP A 19 -15.31 -1.46 0.70
CA TRP A 19 -14.15 -1.01 1.47
C TRP A 19 -13.89 -1.88 2.70
N THR A 20 -14.94 -2.47 3.27
CA THR A 20 -14.82 -3.50 4.29
C THR A 20 -14.08 -4.72 3.74
N PHE A 21 -14.49 -5.18 2.55
CA PHE A 21 -13.82 -6.24 1.82
C PHE A 21 -12.35 -5.88 1.50
N TYR A 22 -12.11 -4.72 0.91
CA TYR A 22 -10.76 -4.25 0.57
C TYR A 22 -9.83 -4.30 1.79
N ARG A 23 -10.27 -3.75 2.92
CA ARG A 23 -9.48 -3.75 4.16
C ARG A 23 -9.23 -5.16 4.69
N ALA A 24 -10.18 -6.06 4.55
CA ALA A 24 -10.01 -7.46 4.95
C ALA A 24 -8.98 -8.18 4.04
N VAL A 25 -8.97 -7.89 2.74
CA VAL A 25 -7.94 -8.39 1.80
C VAL A 25 -6.55 -7.90 2.21
N VAL A 26 -6.39 -6.60 2.46
CA VAL A 26 -5.11 -6.03 2.91
C VAL A 26 -4.63 -6.67 4.20
N ALA A 27 -5.53 -6.81 5.18
CA ALA A 27 -5.20 -7.40 6.48
C ALA A 27 -4.73 -8.85 6.34
N GLU A 28 -5.42 -9.65 5.56
CA GLU A 28 -5.06 -11.06 5.33
C GLU A 28 -3.77 -11.17 4.52
N GLN A 29 -3.58 -10.34 3.49
CA GLN A 29 -2.36 -10.31 2.70
C GLN A 29 -1.15 -9.94 3.57
N LEU A 30 -1.26 -8.91 4.40
CA LEU A 30 -0.22 -8.51 5.33
C LEU A 30 0.08 -9.61 6.34
N SER A 31 -0.96 -10.27 6.89
CA SER A 31 -0.79 -11.38 7.83
C SER A 31 0.02 -12.54 7.23
N ARG A 32 -0.23 -12.89 5.97
CA ARG A 32 0.52 -13.94 5.26
C ARG A 32 1.94 -13.51 4.90
N TRP A 33 2.17 -12.21 4.71
CA TRP A 33 3.44 -11.67 4.27
C TRP A 33 4.41 -11.36 5.42
N LEU A 34 3.92 -10.96 6.59
CA LEU A 34 4.77 -10.64 7.75
C LEU A 34 5.69 -11.81 8.11
N PRO A 35 6.94 -11.53 8.61
CA PRO A 35 7.85 -12.57 9.03
C PRO A 35 7.23 -13.50 10.08
N GLY A 36 7.47 -14.80 9.98
CA GLY A 36 6.98 -15.80 10.95
C GLY A 36 7.68 -15.75 12.32
N ARG A 37 8.66 -14.87 12.51
CA ARG A 37 9.40 -14.67 13.78
C ARG A 37 9.33 -13.20 14.21
N PRO A 38 9.40 -12.90 15.51
CA PRO A 38 9.47 -11.52 16.00
C PRO A 38 10.57 -10.73 15.29
N SER A 39 10.23 -9.61 14.71
CA SER A 39 11.08 -8.81 13.81
C SER A 39 10.84 -7.33 14.05
N VAL A 40 11.73 -6.48 13.53
CA VAL A 40 11.54 -5.03 13.50
C VAL A 40 10.88 -4.65 12.18
N VAL A 41 9.69 -4.10 12.24
CA VAL A 41 8.90 -3.67 11.08
C VAL A 41 8.83 -2.15 11.03
N LEU A 42 9.15 -1.57 9.88
CA LEU A 42 8.94 -0.15 9.60
C LEU A 42 7.63 0.01 8.83
N ASP A 43 6.72 0.82 9.36
CA ASP A 43 5.43 1.14 8.73
C ASP A 43 5.45 2.57 8.18
N LEU A 44 5.38 2.69 6.86
CA LEU A 44 5.35 3.96 6.11
C LEU A 44 3.95 4.32 5.60
N SER A 45 2.90 3.65 6.08
CA SER A 45 1.52 3.78 5.56
C SER A 45 0.81 5.07 6.03
N GLY A 46 1.52 6.06 6.55
CA GLY A 46 0.98 7.38 6.85
C GLY A 46 0.36 7.57 8.23
N GLY A 47 0.67 6.71 9.21
CA GLY A 47 0.41 6.98 10.62
C GLY A 47 -1.03 6.77 11.09
N ARG A 48 -1.82 5.95 10.41
CA ARG A 48 -3.18 5.58 10.85
C ARG A 48 -3.21 4.45 11.88
N GLY A 49 -2.07 3.89 12.25
CA GLY A 49 -1.90 2.87 13.29
C GLY A 49 -2.50 1.49 12.96
N ARG A 50 -3.16 1.33 11.82
CA ARG A 50 -3.88 0.09 11.49
C ARG A 50 -2.94 -1.08 11.25
N TRP A 51 -2.00 -0.90 10.35
CA TRP A 51 -1.05 -1.93 9.95
C TRP A 51 0.02 -2.11 11.02
N SER A 52 0.43 -1.04 11.67
CA SER A 52 1.30 -1.05 12.85
C SER A 52 0.69 -1.89 13.98
N SER A 53 -0.59 -1.68 14.31
CA SER A 53 -1.31 -2.50 15.30
C SER A 53 -1.37 -3.97 14.91
N GLN A 54 -1.58 -4.28 13.63
CA GLN A 54 -1.63 -5.66 13.17
C GLN A 54 -0.27 -6.35 13.31
N ALA A 55 0.81 -5.69 12.88
CA ALA A 55 2.17 -6.20 13.02
C ALA A 55 2.57 -6.36 14.51
N ALA A 56 2.20 -5.41 15.37
CA ALA A 56 2.45 -5.50 16.81
C ALA A 56 1.72 -6.69 17.46
N LYS A 57 0.45 -6.94 17.09
CA LYS A 57 -0.31 -8.12 17.54
C LYS A 57 0.30 -9.44 17.08
N ALA A 58 0.94 -9.45 15.91
CA ALA A 58 1.70 -10.59 15.41
C ALA A 58 3.04 -10.80 16.14
N GLY A 59 3.39 -9.92 17.09
CA GLY A 59 4.58 -10.05 17.94
C GLY A 59 5.78 -9.24 17.49
N HIS A 60 5.65 -8.42 16.44
CA HIS A 60 6.73 -7.58 15.93
C HIS A 60 6.92 -6.30 16.76
N LYS A 61 8.12 -5.74 16.71
CA LYS A 61 8.38 -4.35 17.12
C LYS A 61 8.17 -3.47 15.90
N VAL A 62 7.39 -2.40 16.05
CA VAL A 62 7.00 -1.55 14.92
C VAL A 62 7.52 -0.13 15.13
N ILE A 63 8.13 0.42 14.10
CA ILE A 63 8.40 1.85 13.97
C ILE A 63 7.39 2.39 12.95
N GLU A 64 6.46 3.21 13.39
CA GLU A 64 5.46 3.84 12.53
C GLU A 64 5.89 5.27 12.22
N VAL A 65 6.09 5.57 10.95
CA VAL A 65 6.39 6.93 10.48
C VAL A 65 5.09 7.66 10.21
N VAL A 66 4.91 8.76 10.93
CA VAL A 66 3.77 9.66 10.76
C VAL A 66 4.25 10.87 9.98
N ASP A 67 3.85 10.96 8.73
CA ASP A 67 4.10 12.13 7.90
C ASP A 67 3.20 13.29 8.37
N PHE A 68 3.79 14.39 8.80
CA PHE A 68 3.03 15.56 9.23
C PHE A 68 2.28 16.25 8.10
N ARG A 69 2.71 16.07 6.84
CA ARG A 69 2.04 16.59 5.65
C ARG A 69 0.70 15.89 5.38
N ARG A 70 0.54 14.70 5.95
CA ARG A 70 -0.66 13.88 5.88
C ARG A 70 -1.45 13.91 7.20
N ALA A 71 -1.40 15.02 7.94
CA ALA A 71 -2.07 15.12 9.23
C ALA A 71 -3.53 14.71 9.14
N VAL A 72 -3.83 13.50 9.59
CA VAL A 72 -5.18 12.97 9.70
C VAL A 72 -5.73 13.45 11.05
N GLU A 73 -6.80 14.22 11.01
CA GLU A 73 -7.59 14.49 12.20
C GLU A 73 -8.11 13.17 12.79
N GLY A 74 -7.83 12.95 14.08
CA GLY A 74 -8.26 11.73 14.77
C GLY A 74 -7.27 10.59 14.70
N GLN A 75 -6.18 10.65 15.47
CA GLN A 75 -5.27 9.51 15.61
C GLN A 75 -5.99 8.33 16.26
N PRO A 76 -6.00 7.13 15.64
CA PRO A 76 -6.46 5.94 16.33
C PRO A 76 -5.57 5.69 17.56
N GLN A 77 -6.18 5.46 18.71
CA GLN A 77 -5.43 5.03 19.90
C GLN A 77 -4.78 3.67 19.59
N LEU A 78 -3.46 3.63 19.61
CA LEU A 78 -2.71 2.40 19.48
C LEU A 78 -2.96 1.51 20.68
N ARG A 79 -3.58 0.34 20.47
CA ARG A 79 -3.87 -0.61 21.54
C ARG A 79 -2.64 -1.39 22.03
N ASP A 80 -1.54 -1.34 21.27
CA ASP A 80 -0.29 -2.06 21.53
C ASP A 80 0.89 -1.08 21.66
N ALA A 81 0.72 -0.02 22.44
CA ALA A 81 1.69 1.08 22.61
C ALA A 81 3.12 0.60 22.98
N ASP A 82 3.24 -0.51 23.70
CA ASP A 82 4.54 -1.06 24.14
C ASP A 82 5.39 -1.60 22.98
N ARG A 83 4.77 -1.96 21.84
CA ARG A 83 5.44 -2.52 20.67
C ARG A 83 5.49 -1.58 19.48
N VAL A 84 4.76 -0.47 19.51
CA VAL A 84 4.69 0.51 18.43
C VAL A 84 5.29 1.82 18.88
N ARG A 85 6.37 2.23 18.20
CA ARG A 85 6.98 3.54 18.36
C ARG A 85 6.61 4.42 17.19
N GLN A 86 5.82 5.45 17.43
CA GLN A 86 5.51 6.47 16.42
C GLN A 86 6.63 7.51 16.35
N VAL A 87 7.04 7.84 15.14
CA VAL A 87 8.01 8.88 14.84
C VAL A 87 7.44 9.81 13.78
N ARG A 88 7.48 11.13 14.02
CA ARG A 88 7.15 12.12 13.00
C ARG A 88 8.41 12.48 12.25
N ALA A 89 8.42 12.19 10.95
CA ALA A 89 9.55 12.47 10.10
C ALA A 89 9.11 12.60 8.62
N ASP A 90 9.89 13.34 7.87
CA ASP A 90 9.69 13.56 6.42
C ASP A 90 10.56 12.61 5.60
N ASP A 91 11.58 12.02 6.22
CA ASP A 91 12.52 11.09 5.63
C ASP A 91 12.90 9.99 6.63
N LEU A 92 13.78 9.09 6.24
CA LEU A 92 14.30 8.02 7.08
C LEU A 92 15.72 8.25 7.62
N ALA A 93 16.25 9.48 7.56
CA ALA A 93 17.60 9.79 8.00
C ALA A 93 17.84 9.54 9.49
N PHE A 94 16.77 9.52 10.30
CA PHE A 94 16.84 9.18 11.73
C PHE A 94 17.08 7.70 12.01
N LEU A 95 16.96 6.81 10.99
CA LEU A 95 17.19 5.39 11.12
C LEU A 95 18.58 5.01 10.62
N PRO A 96 19.34 4.19 11.39
CA PRO A 96 20.60 3.62 10.92
C PRO A 96 20.41 2.67 9.73
N ASP A 97 21.49 2.46 8.99
CA ASP A 97 21.52 1.46 7.92
C ASP A 97 21.29 0.05 8.48
N GLY A 98 20.53 -0.76 7.74
CA GLY A 98 20.30 -2.16 8.07
C GLY A 98 19.66 -2.40 9.45
N CYS A 99 18.75 -1.53 9.90
CA CYS A 99 18.16 -1.63 11.24
C CYS A 99 16.79 -2.32 11.27
N VAL A 100 16.11 -2.51 10.14
CA VAL A 100 14.78 -3.13 10.07
C VAL A 100 14.78 -4.43 9.25
N ASP A 101 13.91 -5.36 9.63
CA ASP A 101 13.75 -6.66 8.97
C ASP A 101 12.70 -6.61 7.85
N ALA A 102 11.71 -5.74 8.00
CA ALA A 102 10.63 -5.57 7.03
C ALA A 102 10.16 -4.12 6.95
N VAL A 103 9.74 -3.69 5.75
CA VAL A 103 9.10 -2.40 5.49
C VAL A 103 7.72 -2.62 4.89
N VAL A 104 6.71 -1.95 5.43
CA VAL A 104 5.34 -1.93 4.91
C VAL A 104 5.03 -0.51 4.44
N ALA A 105 4.74 -0.34 3.16
CA ALA A 105 4.35 0.92 2.53
C ALA A 105 2.96 0.75 1.87
N GLU A 106 1.95 0.59 2.72
CA GLU A 106 0.53 0.51 2.35
C GLU A 106 -0.10 1.90 2.20
N GLU A 107 -1.41 1.96 1.98
CA GLU A 107 -2.18 3.21 1.87
C GLU A 107 -1.63 4.15 0.77
N ARG A 108 -1.10 3.56 -0.30
CA ARG A 108 -0.59 4.31 -1.48
C ARG A 108 0.61 5.22 -1.14
N ALA A 109 1.40 4.85 -0.13
CA ALA A 109 2.48 5.71 0.36
C ALA A 109 3.43 6.18 -0.75
N LEU A 110 3.87 5.27 -1.63
CA LEU A 110 4.77 5.63 -2.75
C LEU A 110 4.06 6.33 -3.91
N SER A 111 2.75 6.21 -4.05
CA SER A 111 2.01 6.98 -5.07
C SER A 111 1.88 8.44 -4.71
N ILE A 112 1.82 8.76 -3.42
CA ILE A 112 1.74 10.13 -2.90
C ILE A 112 3.14 10.74 -2.82
N GLU A 113 4.18 9.93 -2.63
CA GLU A 113 5.57 10.37 -2.66
C GLU A 113 6.05 10.52 -4.11
N LEU A 114 6.11 11.78 -4.59
CA LEU A 114 6.50 12.04 -5.98
C LEU A 114 7.97 11.73 -6.28
N MET A 115 8.81 11.68 -5.24
CA MET A 115 10.22 11.26 -5.30
C MET A 115 10.37 9.78 -4.89
N ALA A 116 9.56 8.91 -5.50
CA ALA A 116 9.50 7.49 -5.15
C ALA A 116 10.86 6.77 -5.24
N GLU A 117 11.72 7.19 -6.16
CA GLU A 117 13.08 6.66 -6.32
C GLU A 117 13.93 6.93 -5.06
N SER A 118 13.94 8.18 -4.58
CA SER A 118 14.69 8.55 -3.36
C SER A 118 14.12 7.88 -2.12
N ALA A 119 12.78 7.78 -2.02
CA ALA A 119 12.13 7.05 -0.92
C ALA A 119 12.51 5.57 -0.91
N MET A 120 12.64 4.96 -2.08
CA MET A 120 13.07 3.55 -2.18
C MET A 120 14.54 3.35 -1.87
N GLU A 121 15.44 4.30 -2.20
CA GLU A 121 16.84 4.28 -1.77
C GLU A 121 16.93 4.27 -0.24
N ASP A 122 16.18 5.11 0.44
CA ASP A 122 16.10 5.14 1.90
C ASP A 122 15.54 3.83 2.48
N VAL A 123 14.47 3.28 1.90
CA VAL A 123 13.93 1.98 2.29
C VAL A 123 15.00 0.89 2.19
N VAL A 124 15.72 0.84 1.08
CA VAL A 124 16.81 -0.14 0.88
C VAL A 124 17.94 0.07 1.88
N ARG A 125 18.30 1.32 2.16
CA ARG A 125 19.33 1.65 3.16
C ARG A 125 19.00 1.08 4.53
N VAL A 126 17.79 1.30 5.02
CA VAL A 126 17.37 0.88 6.36
C VAL A 126 17.08 -0.63 6.48
N LEU A 127 16.75 -1.30 5.38
CA LEU A 127 16.54 -2.74 5.35
C LEU A 127 17.86 -3.50 5.61
N ARG A 128 17.80 -4.52 6.45
CA ARG A 128 18.88 -5.51 6.60
C ARG A 128 19.06 -6.32 5.33
N PRO A 129 20.26 -6.87 5.07
CA PRO A 129 20.40 -7.95 4.09
C PRO A 129 19.40 -9.07 4.38
N GLY A 130 18.70 -9.56 3.35
CA GLY A 130 17.59 -10.51 3.50
C GLY A 130 16.27 -9.90 4.03
N GLY A 131 16.26 -8.62 4.37
CA GLY A 131 15.03 -7.88 4.72
C GLY A 131 14.12 -7.65 3.51
N ARG A 132 12.85 -7.48 3.75
CA ARG A 132 11.83 -7.43 2.68
C ARG A 132 10.95 -6.19 2.77
N ALA A 133 10.43 -5.76 1.62
CA ALA A 133 9.48 -4.66 1.50
C ALA A 133 8.16 -5.11 0.88
N LEU A 134 7.04 -4.67 1.45
CA LEU A 134 5.70 -4.76 0.85
C LEU A 134 5.27 -3.35 0.49
N VAL A 135 4.97 -3.14 -0.78
CA VAL A 135 4.68 -1.82 -1.34
C VAL A 135 3.35 -1.84 -2.06
N CYS A 136 2.47 -0.89 -1.77
CA CYS A 136 1.20 -0.69 -2.47
C CYS A 136 1.19 0.67 -3.18
N VAL A 137 0.86 0.65 -4.48
CA VAL A 137 0.79 1.85 -5.32
C VAL A 137 -0.51 1.90 -6.13
N ASP A 138 -0.87 3.10 -6.60
CA ASP A 138 -1.94 3.30 -7.56
C ASP A 138 -1.56 2.69 -8.91
N SER A 139 -2.48 1.94 -9.52
CA SER A 139 -2.26 1.39 -10.85
C SER A 139 -2.51 2.44 -11.95
N LEU A 140 -1.91 2.23 -13.13
CA LEU A 140 -2.25 3.02 -14.32
C LEU A 140 -3.74 2.96 -14.68
N VAL A 141 -4.38 1.81 -14.43
CA VAL A 141 -5.82 1.63 -14.68
C VAL A 141 -6.65 2.57 -13.81
N LEU A 142 -6.31 2.69 -12.53
CA LEU A 142 -6.95 3.66 -11.63
C LEU A 142 -6.71 5.09 -12.13
N GLY A 143 -5.46 5.42 -12.45
CA GLY A 143 -5.11 6.76 -12.93
C GLY A 143 -5.88 7.15 -14.20
N MET A 144 -5.94 6.24 -15.18
CA MET A 144 -6.72 6.46 -16.41
C MET A 144 -8.22 6.67 -16.12
N ALA A 145 -8.78 5.88 -15.20
CA ALA A 145 -10.19 6.01 -14.83
C ALA A 145 -10.49 7.38 -14.21
N ILE A 146 -9.65 7.85 -13.29
CA ILE A 146 -9.79 9.17 -12.64
C ILE A 146 -9.65 10.31 -13.65
N LEU A 147 -8.66 10.26 -14.52
CA LEU A 147 -8.49 11.28 -15.57
C LEU A 147 -9.69 11.32 -16.53
N ALA A 148 -10.25 10.15 -16.87
CA ALA A 148 -11.45 10.08 -17.71
C ALA A 148 -12.68 10.66 -17.01
N GLU A 149 -12.90 10.34 -15.73
CA GLU A 149 -14.00 10.91 -14.92
C GLU A 149 -13.90 12.44 -14.80
N GLN A 150 -12.69 12.97 -14.73
CA GLN A 150 -12.43 14.41 -14.66
C GLN A 150 -12.39 15.10 -16.04
N ASN A 151 -12.63 14.35 -17.12
CA ASN A 151 -12.54 14.84 -18.52
C ASN A 151 -11.14 15.33 -18.93
N TYR A 152 -10.10 14.86 -18.30
CA TYR A 152 -8.70 15.20 -18.66
C TYR A 152 -8.18 14.32 -19.80
N TRP A 153 -8.92 14.24 -20.89
CA TRP A 153 -8.62 13.39 -22.07
C TRP A 153 -7.25 13.64 -22.71
N ALA A 154 -6.74 14.86 -22.60
CA ALA A 154 -5.43 15.20 -23.15
C ALA A 154 -4.30 14.43 -22.42
N HIS A 155 -4.44 14.20 -21.12
CA HIS A 155 -3.47 13.48 -20.32
C HIS A 155 -3.46 11.97 -20.60
N LEU A 156 -4.59 11.40 -21.04
CA LEU A 156 -4.66 9.99 -21.43
C LEU A 156 -3.88 9.66 -22.71
N ARG A 157 -3.55 10.68 -23.51
CA ARG A 157 -2.75 10.54 -24.75
C ARG A 157 -1.26 10.67 -24.51
N GLN A 158 -0.85 11.13 -23.35
CA GLN A 158 0.54 11.26 -22.98
C GLN A 158 1.05 9.89 -22.54
N THR A 159 1.64 9.16 -23.46
CA THR A 159 2.39 7.92 -23.18
C THR A 159 3.76 8.26 -22.57
N GLY A 160 3.78 9.11 -21.55
CA GLY A 160 4.99 9.43 -20.82
C GLY A 160 5.40 8.31 -19.88
N GLU A 161 6.67 8.28 -19.48
CA GLU A 161 7.20 7.29 -18.54
C GLU A 161 6.55 7.39 -17.16
N VAL A 162 5.97 8.54 -16.78
CA VAL A 162 5.37 8.80 -15.48
C VAL A 162 3.96 9.38 -15.66
N MET A 163 2.96 8.72 -15.08
CA MET A 163 1.60 9.24 -15.04
C MET A 163 1.32 9.90 -13.67
N LEU A 164 1.13 11.21 -13.69
CA LEU A 164 0.69 11.99 -12.53
C LEU A 164 -0.81 12.28 -12.65
N VAL A 165 -1.55 12.00 -11.59
CA VAL A 165 -3.01 12.14 -11.54
C VAL A 165 -3.39 13.16 -10.48
N PRO A 166 -3.99 14.31 -10.86
CA PRO A 166 -4.57 15.24 -9.89
C PRO A 166 -5.88 14.67 -9.35
N TRP A 167 -6.06 14.76 -8.04
CA TRP A 167 -7.28 14.35 -7.36
C TRP A 167 -8.17 15.56 -7.05
N PRO A 168 -9.49 15.36 -6.86
CA PRO A 168 -10.41 16.45 -6.52
C PRO A 168 -10.09 17.18 -5.23
N ASP A 169 -9.38 16.55 -4.29
CA ASP A 169 -8.92 17.16 -3.04
C ASP A 169 -7.63 18.00 -3.20
N GLY A 170 -7.14 18.14 -4.44
CA GLY A 170 -5.92 18.88 -4.76
C GLY A 170 -4.62 18.09 -4.60
N SER A 171 -4.67 16.85 -4.14
CA SER A 171 -3.49 15.99 -4.11
C SER A 171 -3.11 15.54 -5.52
N ILE A 172 -1.84 15.18 -5.70
CA ILE A 172 -1.32 14.58 -6.94
C ILE A 172 -0.70 13.25 -6.57
N THR A 173 -1.04 12.21 -7.34
CA THR A 173 -0.41 10.90 -7.16
C THR A 173 0.25 10.42 -8.44
N ARG A 174 1.32 9.63 -8.26
CA ARG A 174 1.95 8.89 -9.34
C ARG A 174 1.30 7.51 -9.45
N CYS A 175 0.89 7.15 -10.66
CA CYS A 175 0.36 5.84 -10.99
C CYS A 175 1.41 5.01 -11.72
N PHE A 176 1.38 3.69 -11.51
CA PHE A 176 2.40 2.75 -11.97
C PHE A 176 1.80 1.64 -12.82
N SER A 177 2.52 1.21 -13.85
CA SER A 177 2.36 -0.13 -14.40
C SER A 177 3.12 -1.15 -13.54
N SER A 178 2.84 -2.46 -13.74
CA SER A 178 3.61 -3.52 -13.09
C SER A 178 5.10 -3.47 -13.48
N GLY A 179 5.41 -3.14 -14.74
CA GLY A 179 6.78 -2.95 -15.22
C GLY A 179 7.48 -1.80 -14.51
N GLN A 180 6.85 -0.62 -14.46
CA GLN A 180 7.42 0.55 -13.78
C GLN A 180 7.65 0.33 -12.28
N LEU A 181 6.72 -0.36 -11.59
CA LEU A 181 6.91 -0.70 -10.19
C LEU A 181 8.07 -1.68 -10.01
N ARG A 182 8.19 -2.67 -10.90
CA ARG A 182 9.32 -3.61 -10.91
C ARG A 182 10.65 -2.90 -11.16
N GLU A 183 10.70 -1.99 -12.14
CA GLU A 183 11.87 -1.18 -12.44
C GLU A 183 12.29 -0.29 -11.27
N LEU A 184 11.34 0.37 -10.60
CA LEU A 184 11.59 1.18 -9.41
C LEU A 184 12.26 0.36 -8.31
N LEU A 185 11.71 -0.82 -7.99
CA LEU A 185 12.22 -1.67 -6.93
C LEU A 185 13.59 -2.27 -7.28
N THR A 186 13.78 -2.74 -8.51
CA THR A 186 15.05 -3.30 -8.96
C THR A 186 16.13 -2.24 -9.11
N GLY A 187 15.77 -1.05 -9.59
CA GLY A 187 16.67 0.11 -9.69
C GLY A 187 17.19 0.55 -8.33
N ALA A 188 16.38 0.44 -7.28
CA ALA A 188 16.80 0.70 -5.90
C ALA A 188 17.66 -0.43 -5.29
N GLY A 189 17.83 -1.59 -5.97
CA GLY A 189 18.66 -2.70 -5.51
C GLY A 189 17.89 -3.83 -4.82
N LEU A 190 16.58 -3.89 -4.93
CA LEU A 190 15.77 -4.99 -4.43
C LEU A 190 15.57 -6.07 -5.51
N GLU A 191 15.42 -7.31 -5.07
CA GLU A 191 14.93 -8.42 -5.88
C GLU A 191 13.43 -8.56 -5.72
N VAL A 192 12.67 -8.38 -6.81
CA VAL A 192 11.22 -8.44 -6.79
C VAL A 192 10.76 -9.90 -6.76
N GLU A 193 10.09 -10.30 -5.68
CA GLU A 193 9.50 -11.64 -5.56
C GLU A 193 8.23 -11.76 -6.43
N TRP A 194 7.36 -10.77 -6.36
CA TRP A 194 6.14 -10.69 -7.16
C TRP A 194 5.58 -9.27 -7.21
N VAL A 195 4.82 -8.97 -8.27
CA VAL A 195 3.93 -7.80 -8.40
C VAL A 195 2.56 -8.32 -8.77
N ARG A 196 1.51 -7.92 -8.05
CA ARG A 196 0.15 -8.40 -8.24
C ARG A 196 -0.85 -7.26 -8.17
N PRO A 197 -1.91 -7.26 -8.99
CA PRO A 197 -3.03 -6.36 -8.81
C PRO A 197 -3.77 -6.71 -7.51
N ARG A 198 -4.35 -5.70 -6.88
CA ARG A 198 -5.30 -5.86 -5.77
C ARG A 198 -6.66 -5.39 -6.24
N THR A 199 -7.72 -6.02 -5.74
CA THR A 199 -9.10 -5.72 -6.10
C THR A 199 -9.45 -6.11 -7.53
N VAL A 200 -9.22 -7.38 -7.84
CA VAL A 200 -9.66 -8.02 -9.08
C VAL A 200 -11.19 -8.17 -9.08
N LEU A 201 -11.78 -8.46 -7.91
CA LEU A 201 -13.24 -8.51 -7.77
C LEU A 201 -13.83 -7.10 -7.87
N SER A 202 -14.84 -6.95 -8.75
CA SER A 202 -15.47 -5.66 -8.98
C SER A 202 -16.26 -5.17 -7.77
N PRO A 203 -16.32 -3.85 -7.51
CA PRO A 203 -17.12 -3.29 -6.43
C PRO A 203 -18.58 -3.75 -6.47
N SER A 204 -19.21 -3.77 -7.63
CA SER A 204 -20.60 -4.19 -7.79
C SER A 204 -20.81 -5.67 -7.41
N THR A 205 -19.87 -6.54 -7.72
CA THR A 205 -19.93 -7.95 -7.32
C THR A 205 -19.83 -8.10 -5.81
N VAL A 206 -18.86 -7.42 -5.21
CA VAL A 206 -18.64 -7.46 -3.76
C VAL A 206 -19.84 -6.89 -2.99
N ASP A 207 -20.33 -5.72 -3.39
CA ASP A 207 -21.49 -5.08 -2.77
C ASP A 207 -22.74 -5.96 -2.87
N HIS A 208 -23.00 -6.56 -4.04
CA HIS A 208 -24.14 -7.46 -4.24
C HIS A 208 -24.05 -8.71 -3.32
N VAL A 209 -22.90 -9.33 -3.25
CA VAL A 209 -22.71 -10.54 -2.42
C VAL A 209 -22.84 -10.21 -0.95
N LEU A 210 -22.18 -9.15 -0.47
CA LEU A 210 -22.21 -8.76 0.94
C LEU A 210 -23.57 -8.19 1.40
N ALA A 211 -24.34 -7.59 0.48
CA ALA A 211 -25.71 -7.20 0.76
C ALA A 211 -26.64 -8.40 0.96
N THR A 212 -26.32 -9.53 0.31
CA THR A 212 -27.10 -10.77 0.41
C THR A 212 -26.66 -11.64 1.60
N ASP A 213 -25.37 -11.80 1.82
CA ASP A 213 -24.80 -12.55 2.94
C ASP A 213 -23.48 -11.92 3.42
N THR A 214 -23.54 -11.25 4.56
CA THR A 214 -22.34 -10.63 5.17
C THR A 214 -21.28 -11.66 5.59
N ARG A 215 -21.65 -12.94 5.76
CA ARG A 215 -20.71 -14.01 6.11
C ARG A 215 -19.83 -14.43 4.93
N ALA A 216 -20.20 -14.03 3.71
CA ALA A 216 -19.43 -14.28 2.52
C ALA A 216 -18.10 -13.51 2.48
N LEU A 217 -17.86 -12.55 3.38
CA LEU A 217 -16.63 -11.75 3.41
C LEU A 217 -15.36 -12.62 3.40
N THR A 218 -15.29 -13.62 4.24
CA THR A 218 -14.12 -14.51 4.33
C THR A 218 -13.88 -15.28 3.03
N TRP A 219 -14.96 -15.71 2.38
CA TRP A 219 -14.88 -16.39 1.10
C TRP A 219 -14.41 -15.44 -0.01
N LEU A 220 -14.96 -14.22 -0.07
CA LEU A 220 -14.53 -13.20 -1.04
C LEU A 220 -13.04 -12.87 -0.88
N VAL A 221 -12.57 -12.69 0.36
CA VAL A 221 -11.15 -12.42 0.65
C VAL A 221 -10.27 -13.56 0.15
N ARG A 222 -10.68 -14.80 0.41
CA ARG A 222 -9.92 -15.97 -0.07
C ARG A 222 -9.90 -16.01 -1.60
N THR A 223 -11.04 -15.81 -2.24
CA THR A 223 -11.16 -15.79 -3.71
C THR A 223 -10.25 -14.73 -4.32
N GLU A 224 -10.23 -13.52 -3.75
CA GLU A 224 -9.34 -12.44 -4.18
C GLU A 224 -7.86 -12.82 -4.08
N LEU A 225 -7.46 -13.39 -2.94
CA LEU A 225 -6.05 -13.73 -2.69
C LEU A 225 -5.56 -14.98 -3.43
N ASP A 226 -6.47 -15.91 -3.72
CA ASP A 226 -6.19 -17.15 -4.44
C ASP A 226 -6.33 -16.95 -5.97
N ALA A 227 -6.99 -15.88 -6.41
CA ALA A 227 -6.91 -15.42 -7.79
C ALA A 227 -5.46 -14.98 -8.05
N HIS A 228 -4.70 -15.84 -8.73
CA HIS A 228 -3.35 -15.52 -9.17
C HIS A 228 -3.41 -15.00 -10.62
N PRO A 229 -3.67 -13.69 -10.83
CA PRO A 229 -3.44 -13.13 -12.15
C PRO A 229 -1.95 -13.34 -12.48
N ASN A 230 -1.64 -13.63 -13.74
CA ASN A 230 -0.26 -13.66 -14.21
C ASN A 230 0.41 -12.33 -13.81
N ASP A 231 1.70 -12.35 -13.53
CA ASP A 231 2.48 -11.16 -13.13
C ASP A 231 2.34 -9.98 -14.12
N ASP A 232 1.88 -10.24 -15.36
CA ASP A 232 1.62 -9.24 -16.40
C ASP A 232 0.20 -8.65 -16.37
N ASP A 233 -0.73 -9.22 -15.60
CA ASP A 233 -2.09 -8.71 -15.47
C ASP A 233 -2.11 -7.49 -14.55
N THR A 234 -2.34 -6.32 -15.14
CA THR A 234 -2.37 -5.02 -14.42
C THR A 234 -3.78 -4.57 -14.07
N VAL A 235 -4.77 -5.46 -14.11
CA VAL A 235 -6.17 -5.13 -13.91
C VAL A 235 -6.52 -5.13 -12.43
N GLY A 236 -6.35 -3.99 -11.79
CA GLY A 236 -6.72 -3.72 -10.39
C GLY A 236 -6.55 -2.24 -10.11
N ILE A 237 -7.21 -1.73 -9.08
CA ILE A 237 -7.08 -0.31 -8.70
C ILE A 237 -5.72 -0.03 -8.05
N HIS A 238 -5.12 -1.01 -7.41
CA HIS A 238 -3.78 -0.92 -6.85
C HIS A 238 -2.90 -2.06 -7.34
N LEU A 239 -1.60 -1.82 -7.35
CA LEU A 239 -0.58 -2.83 -7.49
C LEU A 239 0.13 -3.01 -6.15
N VAL A 240 0.38 -4.26 -5.79
CA VAL A 240 1.15 -4.62 -4.59
C VAL A 240 2.37 -5.41 -5.02
N ALA A 241 3.52 -5.04 -4.49
CA ALA A 241 4.77 -5.74 -4.75
C ALA A 241 5.42 -6.22 -3.45
N SER A 242 6.02 -7.40 -3.49
CA SER A 242 6.96 -7.89 -2.49
C SER A 242 8.35 -7.95 -3.11
N ALA A 243 9.32 -7.41 -2.39
CA ALA A 243 10.70 -7.43 -2.82
C ALA A 243 11.66 -7.66 -1.64
N VAL A 244 12.84 -8.19 -1.89
CA VAL A 244 13.84 -8.58 -0.89
C VAL A 244 15.16 -7.87 -1.17
N LYS A 245 15.81 -7.35 -0.14
CA LYS A 245 17.19 -6.87 -0.21
C LYS A 245 18.14 -8.08 -0.22
N LYS A 246 18.94 -8.20 -1.29
CA LYS A 246 19.90 -9.30 -1.41
C LYS A 246 20.84 -9.39 -0.20
N GLU A 247 21.17 -10.61 0.20
CA GLU A 247 22.27 -10.82 1.14
C GLU A 247 23.58 -10.38 0.47
N THR A 248 24.32 -9.49 1.13
CA THR A 248 25.66 -9.13 0.71
C THR A 248 26.56 -10.34 0.99
N ARG A 249 27.07 -10.97 -0.06
CA ARG A 249 28.05 -12.06 0.06
C ARG A 249 29.39 -11.53 0.56
#